data_62bf9e27a8b7ddc2ae5a8cb3c1a09c85
#
_entry.id   62bf9e27a8b7ddc2ae5a8cb3c1a09c85
#
_cell.length_a   1.000
_cell.length_b   1.000
_cell.length_c   1.000
_cell.angle_alpha   90.00
_cell.angle_beta   90.00
_cell.angle_gamma   90.00
#
_symmetry.space_group_name_H-M   'P 1'
#
loop_
_entity.id
_entity.type
_entity.pdbx_description
1 polymer ?
#
loop_
_entity_poly.entity_id
_entity_poly.type
_entity_poly.pdbx_seq_one_letter_code
_entity_poly.pdbx_strand_id
1 'polypeptide(L)' 'MSNTYYEAVDQLEKAKVDPEYIAGWSSGFLHNPGREEQTDTDAYQAGYADGRENNLDNFKNWIKG' A
#
# COMPACT_ATOMS: atom_id res chain seq x y z
N MET A 1 21.80 7.25 -2.18
CA MET A 1 21.22 6.08 -1.51
C MET A 1 19.72 6.05 -1.77
N SER A 2 19.25 4.96 -2.31
CA SER A 2 17.84 4.89 -2.63
C SER A 2 17.03 4.64 -1.38
N ASN A 3 15.83 5.21 -1.34
CA ASN A 3 14.90 4.98 -0.26
C ASN A 3 13.79 4.10 -0.81
N THR A 4 13.85 2.83 -0.49
CA THR A 4 12.90 1.86 -1.04
C THR A 4 11.46 2.23 -0.74
N TYR A 5 11.21 2.78 0.45
CA TYR A 5 9.86 3.16 0.81
C TYR A 5 9.31 4.23 -0.15
N TYR A 6 10.07 5.30 -0.35
CA TYR A 6 9.62 6.37 -1.22
C TYR A 6 9.51 5.93 -2.66
N GLU A 7 10.43 5.08 -3.09
CA GLU A 7 10.37 4.56 -4.45
C GLU A 7 9.12 3.73 -4.67
N ALA A 8 8.78 2.90 -3.70
CA ALA A 8 7.59 2.07 -3.81
C ALA A 8 6.33 2.91 -3.81
N VAL A 9 6.23 3.85 -2.88
CA VAL A 9 5.05 4.71 -2.81
C VAL A 9 4.91 5.54 -4.08
N ASP A 10 6.02 6.06 -4.58
CA ASP A 10 6.01 6.83 -5.82
C ASP A 10 5.50 5.98 -6.98
N GLN A 11 5.94 4.73 -7.05
CA GLN A 11 5.50 3.83 -8.09
C GLN A 11 4.00 3.58 -8.00
N LEU A 12 3.49 3.38 -6.80
CA LEU A 12 2.07 3.15 -6.61
C LEU A 12 1.26 4.38 -7.01
N GLU A 13 1.74 5.56 -6.67
CA GLU A 13 1.05 6.79 -7.03
C GLU A 13 1.05 7.01 -8.52
N LYS A 14 2.17 6.76 -9.17
CA LYS A 14 2.27 6.94 -10.61
C LYS A 14 1.39 5.95 -11.36
N ALA A 15 1.19 4.78 -10.80
CA ALA A 15 0.32 3.77 -11.42
C ALA A 15 -1.15 4.04 -11.11
N LYS A 16 -1.47 5.08 -10.36
CA LYS A 16 -2.83 5.46 -10.02
C LYS A 16 -3.55 4.38 -9.25
N VAL A 17 -2.81 3.76 -8.34
CA VAL A 17 -3.35 2.76 -7.44
C VAL A 17 -4.32 3.42 -6.46
N ASP A 18 -5.32 2.66 -6.03
CA ASP A 18 -6.30 3.14 -5.05
C ASP A 18 -5.58 3.74 -3.84
N PRO A 19 -5.93 4.98 -3.44
CA PRO A 19 -5.27 5.60 -2.29
C PRO A 19 -5.36 4.77 -1.01
N GLU A 20 -6.44 4.01 -0.84
CA GLU A 20 -6.55 3.15 0.33
C GLU A 20 -5.50 2.03 0.31
N TYR A 21 -5.25 1.48 -0.89
CA TYR A 21 -4.19 0.49 -1.01
C TYR A 21 -2.84 1.09 -0.65
N ILE A 22 -2.58 2.30 -1.16
CA ILE A 22 -1.30 2.97 -0.89
C ILE A 22 -1.14 3.23 0.61
N ALA A 23 -2.21 3.71 1.24
CA ALA A 23 -2.16 3.97 2.68
C ALA A 23 -1.88 2.67 3.45
N GLY A 24 -2.55 1.59 3.07
CA GLY A 24 -2.31 0.30 3.69
C GLY A 24 -0.90 -0.18 3.47
N TRP A 25 -0.42 -0.06 2.22
CA TRP A 25 0.92 -0.49 1.89
C TRP A 25 1.97 0.24 2.72
N SER A 26 1.79 1.56 2.85
CA SER A 26 2.72 2.35 3.65
C SER A 26 2.74 1.90 5.10
N SER A 27 1.56 1.71 5.69
CA SER A 27 1.48 1.27 7.07
C SER A 27 2.10 -0.11 7.25
N GLY A 28 1.84 -1.00 6.31
CA GLY A 28 2.40 -2.35 6.38
C GLY A 28 3.92 -2.34 6.25
N PHE A 29 4.42 -1.54 5.32
CA PHE A 29 5.87 -1.44 5.11
C PHE A 29 6.58 -0.95 6.38
N LEU A 30 5.98 0.02 7.05
CA LEU A 30 6.56 0.58 8.27
C LEU A 30 6.23 -0.25 9.50
N HIS A 31 5.49 -1.34 9.33
CA HIS A 31 5.08 -2.21 10.42
C HIS A 31 4.27 -1.48 11.49
N ASN A 32 3.53 -0.47 11.05
CA ASN A 32 2.62 0.22 11.96
C ASN A 32 1.45 -0.68 12.29
N PRO A 33 0.83 -0.48 13.46
CA PRO A 33 -0.40 -1.21 13.76
C PRO A 33 -1.45 -0.89 12.71
N GLY A 34 -2.17 -1.90 12.27
CA GLY A 34 -3.26 -1.68 11.35
C GLY A 34 -4.37 -0.90 12.03
N ARG A 35 -5.21 -0.26 11.20
CA ARG A 35 -6.38 0.41 11.74
C ARG A 35 -7.35 -0.63 12.28
N GLU A 36 -7.96 -0.29 13.38
CA GLU A 36 -8.99 -1.15 13.94
C GLU A 36 -10.37 -0.56 13.70
N GLU A 37 -10.46 0.49 12.91
CA GLU A 37 -11.75 1.08 12.62
C GLU A 37 -12.50 0.27 11.60
N GLN A 38 -13.79 0.52 11.56
CA GLN A 38 -14.66 -0.13 10.61
C GLN A 38 -14.51 0.43 9.22
N THR A 39 -13.66 1.42 9.07
CA THR A 39 -13.46 2.06 7.77
C THR A 39 -12.37 1.38 6.95
N ASP A 40 -11.74 0.34 7.47
CA ASP A 40 -10.77 -0.38 6.68
C ASP A 40 -11.44 -0.99 5.47
N THR A 41 -10.90 -0.70 4.29
CA THR A 41 -11.43 -1.24 3.05
C THR A 41 -10.63 -2.46 2.65
N ASP A 42 -11.16 -3.21 1.68
CA ASP A 42 -10.42 -4.34 1.13
C ASP A 42 -9.09 -3.86 0.56
N ALA A 43 -9.10 -2.71 -0.09
CA ALA A 43 -7.87 -2.16 -0.67
C ALA A 43 -6.85 -1.87 0.42
N TYR A 44 -7.28 -1.27 1.53
CA TYR A 44 -6.37 -0.99 2.63
C TYR A 44 -5.77 -2.28 3.19
N GLN A 45 -6.62 -3.27 3.42
CA GLN A 45 -6.15 -4.53 3.98
C GLN A 45 -5.18 -5.23 3.04
N ALA A 46 -5.48 -5.24 1.76
CA ALA A 46 -4.59 -5.84 0.78
C ALA A 46 -3.26 -5.10 0.74
N GLY A 47 -3.31 -3.77 0.75
CA GLY A 47 -2.09 -2.98 0.76
C GLY A 47 -1.27 -3.24 1.99
N TYR A 48 -1.92 -3.32 3.15
CA TYR A 48 -1.22 -3.57 4.40
C TYR A 48 -0.46 -4.89 4.35
N ALA A 49 -1.12 -5.95 3.89
CA ALA A 49 -0.47 -7.25 3.80
C ALA A 49 0.70 -7.20 2.82
N ASP A 50 0.50 -6.57 1.67
CA ASP A 50 1.57 -6.50 0.67
C ASP A 50 2.72 -5.65 1.15
N GLY A 51 2.42 -4.55 1.84
CA GLY A 51 3.48 -3.69 2.35
C GLY A 51 4.35 -4.38 3.38
N ARG A 52 3.74 -5.20 4.22
CA ARG A 52 4.51 -5.95 5.21
C ARG A 52 5.51 -6.89 4.57
N GLU A 53 5.21 -7.36 3.37
CA GLU A 53 6.07 -8.29 2.66
C GLU A 53 6.91 -7.61 1.58
N ASN A 54 6.83 -6.28 1.50
CA ASN A 54 7.51 -5.52 0.44
C ASN A 54 7.09 -6.00 -0.94
N ASN A 55 5.85 -6.42 -1.08
CA ASN A 55 5.35 -6.98 -2.32
C ASN A 55 4.79 -5.87 -3.19
N LEU A 56 5.29 -5.75 -4.40
CA LEU A 56 4.82 -4.77 -5.37
C LEU A 56 4.21 -5.43 -6.60
N ASP A 57 3.77 -6.67 -6.48
CA ASP A 57 3.23 -7.37 -7.62
C ASP A 57 1.71 -7.32 -7.69
N ASN A 58 1.05 -7.07 -6.55
CA ASN A 58 -0.41 -7.16 -6.51
C ASN A 58 -1.10 -5.83 -6.70
N PHE A 59 -0.37 -4.72 -6.71
CA PHE A 59 -1.03 -3.42 -6.81
C PHE A 59 -1.81 -3.27 -8.11
N LYS A 60 -1.48 -4.06 -9.11
CA LYS A 60 -2.15 -3.98 -10.40
C LYS A 60 -3.63 -4.27 -10.28
N ASN A 61 -4.02 -5.01 -9.27
CA ASN A 61 -5.43 -5.33 -9.05
C ASN A 61 -6.20 -4.17 -8.41
N TRP A 62 -5.51 -3.12 -8.03
CA TRP A 62 -6.09 -2.02 -7.29
C TRP A 62 -5.91 -0.70 -7.98
N ILE A 63 -5.60 -0.71 -9.26
CA ILE A 63 -5.46 0.52 -10.03
C ILE A 63 -6.84 1.11 -10.25
N LYS A 64 -6.97 2.37 -9.92
CA LYS A 64 -8.26 3.04 -9.95
C LYS A 64 -8.42 3.99 -11.12
N GLY A 65 -7.33 4.55 -11.59
CA GLY A 65 -7.39 5.58 -12.60
C GLY A 65 -6.94 5.18 -13.99
#